data_5c7bb0840c297c62f98bb904a87fb6d4
#
_entry.id   5c7bb0840c297c62f98bb904a87fb6d4
#
_cell.length_a   1.000
_cell.length_b   1.000
_cell.length_c   1.000
_cell.angle_alpha   90.00
_cell.angle_beta   90.00
_cell.angle_gamma   90.00
#
_symmetry.space_group_name_H-M   'P 1'
#
loop_
_entity.id
_entity.type
_entity.pdbx_description
1 polymer ?
#
loop_
_entity_poly.entity_id
_entity_poly.type
_entity_poly.pdbx_seq_one_letter_code
_entity_poly.pdbx_strand_id
1 'polypeptide(L)'
;MPVITRFAPSPTGYVHVGNVRTAFFNQLLAEHAGGRFILRSEDTDQERSKAEYLEALVEDLHWLGLRWDEGPDCGGPHGPYKQSERGELYSQYYDRLLESGDAYLCYCSDRELKLSRKVQLSAGRPPRYSGTCRELSAQERAEREAQGREPTLRFRVSAGEPVVFEDLVRGSQSFAREDIGDFVIRRADGSAAFFFGNAIDDSLMQVSHVLRGEDHVANTPRQILLLQALGLRAPVYGHFSLMVGDDGAPLSKRHGASSLRELRQAGYLPGAILNHFLRLGHKAANDDWLELEQMAAEFHTNALGRAPARYDMDQLGHWQKEALMRLSAHELASWLDDGDRKSVV
;
A
#
# COMPACT_ATOMS: atom_id res chain seq x y z
N MET A 1 -18.86 4.64 -13.21
CA MET A 1 -18.85 4.25 -11.79
C MET A 1 -18.15 5.33 -11.00
N PRO A 2 -18.54 5.58 -9.74
CA PRO A 2 -17.84 6.56 -8.92
C PRO A 2 -16.36 6.13 -8.74
N VAL A 3 -15.50 7.12 -8.60
CA VAL A 3 -14.10 6.87 -8.23
C VAL A 3 -14.07 6.49 -6.75
N ILE A 4 -13.52 5.33 -6.43
CA ILE A 4 -13.31 4.87 -5.06
C ILE A 4 -11.84 4.52 -4.94
N THR A 5 -11.14 5.21 -4.06
CA THR A 5 -9.73 5.00 -3.75
C THR A 5 -9.58 4.45 -2.33
N ARG A 6 -8.37 4.01 -1.98
CA ARG A 6 -8.09 3.56 -0.61
C ARG A 6 -6.65 3.83 -0.19
N PHE A 7 -6.48 4.03 1.10
CA PHE A 7 -5.21 3.86 1.78
C PHE A 7 -5.25 2.60 2.64
N ALA A 8 -4.28 1.71 2.45
CA ALA A 8 -4.29 0.37 3.05
C ALA A 8 -2.95 0.06 3.74
N PRO A 9 -2.66 0.74 4.86
CA PRO A 9 -1.41 0.55 5.60
C PRO A 9 -1.44 -0.68 6.50
N SER A 10 -0.24 -1.27 6.72
CA SER A 10 -0.03 -2.24 7.80
C SER A 10 0.40 -1.51 9.07
N PRO A 11 -0.32 -1.65 10.20
CA PRO A 11 -0.05 -0.90 11.44
C PRO A 11 1.09 -1.55 12.25
N THR A 12 2.29 -1.58 11.68
CA THR A 12 3.49 -2.20 12.27
C THR A 12 4.46 -1.19 12.88
N GLY A 13 4.06 0.08 12.96
CA GLY A 13 4.82 1.21 13.50
C GLY A 13 4.14 2.53 13.16
N TYR A 14 4.73 3.65 13.61
CA TYR A 14 4.24 4.98 13.24
C TYR A 14 4.34 5.21 11.73
N VAL A 15 3.34 5.93 11.19
CA VAL A 15 3.22 6.12 9.74
C VAL A 15 4.40 6.92 9.18
N HIS A 16 5.07 6.33 8.19
CA HIS A 16 6.17 6.98 7.48
C HIS A 16 5.63 8.02 6.49
N VAL A 17 6.34 9.13 6.33
CA VAL A 17 5.93 10.25 5.44
C VAL A 17 5.64 9.80 4.00
N GLY A 18 6.33 8.80 3.49
CA GLY A 18 6.05 8.21 2.17
C GLY A 18 4.66 7.56 2.08
N ASN A 19 4.21 6.90 3.16
CA ASN A 19 2.87 6.32 3.24
C ASN A 19 1.81 7.41 3.42
N VAL A 20 2.12 8.47 4.15
CA VAL A 20 1.22 9.63 4.29
C VAL A 20 0.94 10.27 2.93
N ARG A 21 1.98 10.46 2.09
CA ARG A 21 1.79 10.94 0.71
C ARG A 21 0.89 10.01 -0.10
N THR A 22 0.98 8.70 0.11
CA THR A 22 0.08 7.74 -0.53
C THR A 22 -1.37 7.96 -0.11
N ALA A 23 -1.63 8.14 1.19
CA ALA A 23 -2.97 8.47 1.70
C ALA A 23 -3.49 9.76 1.07
N PHE A 24 -2.68 10.81 1.09
CA PHE A 24 -3.00 12.12 0.56
C PHE A 24 -3.37 12.09 -0.94
N PHE A 25 -2.56 11.45 -1.78
CA PHE A 25 -2.86 11.36 -3.22
C PHE A 25 -4.13 10.55 -3.52
N ASN A 26 -4.44 9.53 -2.73
CA ASN A 26 -5.68 8.78 -2.86
C ASN A 26 -6.90 9.62 -2.46
N GLN A 27 -6.81 10.43 -1.39
CA GLN A 27 -7.87 11.37 -1.02
C GLN A 27 -8.06 12.43 -2.12
N LEU A 28 -6.98 13.05 -2.59
CA LEU A 28 -7.07 14.06 -3.66
C LEU A 28 -7.76 13.51 -4.92
N LEU A 29 -7.43 12.28 -5.33
CA LEU A 29 -8.07 11.65 -6.49
C LEU A 29 -9.57 11.39 -6.25
N ALA A 30 -9.94 10.95 -5.06
CA ALA A 30 -11.34 10.72 -4.71
C ALA A 30 -12.12 12.04 -4.71
N GLU A 31 -11.62 13.08 -4.04
CA GLU A 31 -12.24 14.39 -3.96
C GLU A 31 -12.37 15.06 -5.33
N HIS A 32 -11.28 15.04 -6.15
CA HIS A 32 -11.28 15.56 -7.52
C HIS A 32 -12.42 14.98 -8.36
N ALA A 33 -12.69 13.69 -8.18
CA ALA A 33 -13.70 12.97 -8.96
C ALA A 33 -15.10 12.96 -8.30
N GLY A 34 -15.30 13.62 -7.15
CA GLY A 34 -16.52 13.52 -6.37
C GLY A 34 -16.84 12.10 -5.92
N GLY A 35 -15.79 11.33 -5.64
CA GLY A 35 -15.82 9.92 -5.29
C GLY A 35 -15.74 9.66 -3.79
N ARG A 36 -15.15 8.52 -3.40
CA ARG A 36 -14.98 8.11 -2.00
C ARG A 36 -13.55 7.65 -1.73
N PHE A 37 -13.09 7.90 -0.51
CA PHE A 37 -11.80 7.47 -0.01
C PHE A 37 -11.98 6.52 1.18
N ILE A 38 -11.32 5.36 1.17
CA ILE A 38 -11.43 4.30 2.18
C ILE A 38 -10.11 4.17 2.92
N LEU A 39 -10.17 4.09 4.27
CA LEU A 39 -9.05 3.62 5.09
C LEU A 39 -9.25 2.14 5.41
N ARG A 40 -8.25 1.29 5.12
CA ARG A 40 -8.25 -0.15 5.46
C ARG A 40 -6.97 -0.52 6.20
N SER A 41 -7.10 -1.20 7.33
CA SER A 41 -5.95 -1.75 8.06
C SER A 41 -5.55 -3.12 7.51
N GLU A 42 -4.30 -3.27 7.05
CA GLU A 42 -3.73 -4.54 6.62
C GLU A 42 -2.91 -5.16 7.75
N ASP A 43 -3.61 -5.67 8.76
CA ASP A 43 -3.10 -6.18 10.03
C ASP A 43 -3.03 -7.72 10.09
N THR A 44 -2.83 -8.38 8.96
CA THR A 44 -2.70 -9.85 8.87
C THR A 44 -1.44 -10.40 9.53
N ASP A 45 -0.43 -9.58 9.78
CA ASP A 45 0.74 -9.93 10.57
C ASP A 45 0.49 -9.54 12.04
N GLN A 46 -0.13 -10.43 12.79
CA GLN A 46 -0.56 -10.17 14.17
C GLN A 46 0.61 -9.96 15.14
N GLU A 47 1.80 -10.50 14.86
CA GLU A 47 2.97 -10.31 15.71
C GLU A 47 3.49 -8.87 15.68
N ARG A 48 3.43 -8.23 14.51
CA ARG A 48 3.94 -6.86 14.30
C ARG A 48 2.86 -5.80 14.32
N SER A 49 1.60 -6.16 14.03
CA SER A 49 0.48 -5.21 14.01
C SER A 49 -0.04 -4.98 15.41
N LYS A 50 -0.17 -3.71 15.79
CA LYS A 50 -0.67 -3.32 17.12
C LYS A 50 -1.76 -2.27 17.00
N ALA A 51 -2.77 -2.37 17.87
CA ALA A 51 -3.89 -1.42 17.91
C ALA A 51 -3.39 0.03 18.12
N GLU A 52 -2.39 0.22 18.98
CA GLU A 52 -1.78 1.54 19.25
C GLU A 52 -1.23 2.23 17.98
N TYR A 53 -0.70 1.47 17.01
CA TYR A 53 -0.21 2.04 15.75
C TYR A 53 -1.34 2.42 14.79
N LEU A 54 -2.46 1.68 14.82
CA LEU A 54 -3.64 2.04 14.05
C LEU A 54 -4.31 3.31 14.62
N GLU A 55 -4.45 3.39 15.94
CA GLU A 55 -4.98 4.58 16.61
C GLU A 55 -4.11 5.82 16.35
N ALA A 56 -2.79 5.66 16.46
CA ALA A 56 -1.84 6.72 16.16
C ALA A 56 -1.89 7.15 14.69
N LEU A 57 -2.05 6.19 13.76
CA LEU A 57 -2.22 6.49 12.34
C LEU A 57 -3.47 7.34 12.08
N VAL A 58 -4.61 6.94 12.65
CA VAL A 58 -5.89 7.66 12.52
C VAL A 58 -5.75 9.07 13.07
N GLU A 59 -5.18 9.23 14.29
CA GLU A 59 -4.94 10.53 14.91
C GLU A 59 -4.04 11.41 14.05
N ASP A 60 -2.91 10.88 13.58
CA ASP A 60 -1.92 11.64 12.81
C ASP A 60 -2.47 12.06 11.43
N LEU A 61 -3.26 11.21 10.75
CA LEU A 61 -3.90 11.55 9.48
C LEU A 61 -5.01 12.60 9.68
N HIS A 62 -5.82 12.48 10.74
CA HIS A 62 -6.82 13.49 11.09
C HIS A 62 -6.20 14.84 11.45
N TRP A 63 -5.08 14.83 12.18
CA TRP A 63 -4.33 16.06 12.48
C TRP A 63 -3.83 16.72 11.18
N LEU A 64 -3.40 15.94 10.19
CA LEU A 64 -2.96 16.44 8.88
C LEU A 64 -4.12 17.02 8.04
N GLY A 65 -5.37 16.80 8.44
CA GLY A 65 -6.56 17.22 7.71
C GLY A 65 -7.14 16.16 6.78
N LEU A 66 -6.56 14.95 6.74
CA LEU A 66 -7.07 13.87 5.90
C LEU A 66 -8.35 13.26 6.50
N ARG A 67 -9.29 12.92 5.63
CA ARG A 67 -10.60 12.35 5.99
C ARG A 67 -10.94 11.23 5.01
N TRP A 68 -11.64 10.22 5.48
CA TRP A 68 -12.14 9.10 4.69
C TRP A 68 -13.61 8.88 4.97
N ASP A 69 -14.30 8.28 3.98
CA ASP A 69 -15.74 8.02 4.03
C ASP A 69 -16.06 6.70 4.70
N GLU A 70 -15.12 5.75 4.67
CA GLU A 70 -15.26 4.41 5.23
C GLU A 70 -13.94 4.00 5.87
N GLY A 71 -13.99 3.38 7.05
CA GLY A 71 -12.78 2.95 7.75
C GLY A 71 -13.01 2.24 9.06
N PRO A 72 -11.94 1.82 9.75
CA PRO A 72 -12.04 1.06 11.00
C PRO A 72 -12.59 1.85 12.17
N ASP A 73 -12.56 3.17 12.11
CA ASP A 73 -13.02 4.12 13.13
C ASP A 73 -14.42 4.68 12.85
N CYS A 74 -14.80 4.83 11.60
CA CYS A 74 -16.08 5.39 11.17
C CYS A 74 -17.07 4.35 10.62
N GLY A 75 -16.62 3.13 10.35
CA GLY A 75 -17.44 2.09 9.72
C GLY A 75 -17.72 2.33 8.25
N GLY A 76 -18.83 1.78 7.75
CA GLY A 76 -19.28 1.90 6.35
C GLY A 76 -19.89 0.60 5.82
N PRO A 77 -20.38 0.61 4.55
CA PRO A 77 -21.13 -0.52 3.98
C PRO A 77 -20.28 -1.72 3.57
N HIS A 78 -18.95 -1.57 3.47
CA HIS A 78 -18.05 -2.60 2.96
C HIS A 78 -17.17 -3.25 4.03
N GLY A 79 -17.47 -2.99 5.32
CA GLY A 79 -16.73 -3.55 6.45
C GLY A 79 -16.72 -5.09 6.52
N PRO A 80 -15.88 -5.64 7.40
CA PRO A 80 -14.92 -5.00 8.30
C PRO A 80 -13.74 -4.34 7.54
N TYR A 81 -13.14 -3.29 8.12
CA TYR A 81 -12.03 -2.55 7.52
C TYR A 81 -10.66 -2.94 8.12
N LYS A 82 -10.62 -3.95 8.97
CA LYS A 82 -9.41 -4.62 9.43
C LYS A 82 -9.32 -5.99 8.79
N GLN A 83 -8.21 -6.31 8.15
CA GLN A 83 -8.04 -7.59 7.46
C GLN A 83 -8.06 -8.79 8.42
N SER A 84 -7.60 -8.60 9.67
CA SER A 84 -7.67 -9.62 10.73
C SER A 84 -9.11 -10.09 11.04
N GLU A 85 -10.11 -9.26 10.76
CA GLU A 85 -11.54 -9.56 11.00
C GLU A 85 -12.23 -10.21 9.78
N ARG A 86 -11.52 -10.46 8.67
CA ARG A 86 -12.09 -10.92 7.38
C ARG A 86 -11.79 -12.38 7.06
N GLY A 87 -11.30 -13.16 8.03
CA GLY A 87 -10.87 -14.55 7.84
C GLY A 87 -11.94 -15.46 7.23
N GLU A 88 -13.20 -15.40 7.71
CA GLU A 88 -14.32 -16.19 7.17
C GLU A 88 -14.63 -15.84 5.72
N LEU A 89 -14.55 -14.55 5.38
CA LEU A 89 -14.74 -14.07 4.02
C LEU A 89 -13.64 -14.61 3.10
N TYR A 90 -12.37 -14.57 3.54
CA TYR A 90 -11.25 -15.10 2.76
C TYR A 90 -11.36 -16.61 2.54
N SER A 91 -11.87 -17.36 3.53
CA SER A 91 -12.05 -18.81 3.43
C SER A 91 -12.89 -19.20 2.22
N GLN A 92 -14.00 -18.50 1.97
CA GLN A 92 -14.88 -18.73 0.82
C GLN A 92 -14.15 -18.61 -0.54
N TYR A 93 -13.20 -17.69 -0.65
CA TYR A 93 -12.41 -17.51 -1.87
C TYR A 93 -11.26 -18.48 -1.99
N TYR A 94 -10.69 -18.96 -0.87
CA TYR A 94 -9.73 -20.06 -0.90
C TYR A 94 -10.38 -21.34 -1.39
N ASP A 95 -11.58 -21.66 -0.89
CA ASP A 95 -12.32 -22.86 -1.29
C ASP A 95 -12.65 -22.81 -2.79
N ARG A 96 -13.12 -21.68 -3.31
CA ARG A 96 -13.36 -21.50 -4.74
C ARG A 96 -12.11 -21.72 -5.59
N LEU A 97 -10.95 -21.24 -5.17
CA LEU A 97 -9.68 -21.44 -5.89
C LEU A 97 -9.18 -22.89 -5.81
N LEU A 98 -9.44 -23.58 -4.71
CA LEU A 98 -9.15 -25.02 -4.57
C LEU A 98 -10.06 -25.85 -5.46
N GLU A 99 -11.37 -25.58 -5.47
CA GLU A 99 -12.37 -26.29 -6.28
C GLU A 99 -12.11 -26.10 -7.78
N SER A 100 -11.74 -24.90 -8.22
CA SER A 100 -11.39 -24.61 -9.63
C SER A 100 -10.04 -25.19 -10.04
N GLY A 101 -9.19 -25.61 -9.09
CA GLY A 101 -7.82 -26.06 -9.35
C GLY A 101 -6.82 -24.92 -9.58
N ASP A 102 -7.25 -23.66 -9.37
CA ASP A 102 -6.39 -22.48 -9.47
C ASP A 102 -5.51 -22.28 -8.22
N ALA A 103 -5.72 -23.08 -7.18
CA ALA A 103 -4.85 -23.13 -6.02
C ALA A 103 -4.57 -24.57 -5.58
N TYR A 104 -3.52 -24.76 -4.81
CA TYR A 104 -3.11 -26.07 -4.26
C TYR A 104 -2.35 -25.93 -2.95
N LEU A 105 -2.36 -27.00 -2.15
CA LEU A 105 -1.64 -27.10 -0.88
C LEU A 105 -0.15 -27.32 -1.11
N CYS A 106 0.68 -26.51 -0.45
CA CYS A 106 2.13 -26.60 -0.53
C CYS A 106 2.74 -26.88 0.85
N TYR A 107 3.40 -28.02 0.98
CA TYR A 107 4.01 -28.52 2.22
C TYR A 107 5.52 -28.28 2.30
N CYS A 108 6.08 -27.43 1.44
CA CYS A 108 7.50 -27.09 1.50
C CYS A 108 7.84 -26.35 2.78
N SER A 109 8.86 -26.80 3.50
CA SER A 109 9.41 -26.09 4.64
C SER A 109 10.20 -24.85 4.21
N ASP A 110 10.36 -23.90 5.11
CA ASP A 110 11.20 -22.71 4.89
C ASP A 110 12.63 -23.07 4.49
N ARG A 111 13.17 -24.16 5.05
CA ARG A 111 14.51 -24.65 4.71
C ARG A 111 14.61 -25.10 3.26
N GLU A 112 13.61 -25.87 2.78
CA GLU A 112 13.54 -26.31 1.38
C GLU A 112 13.40 -25.12 0.42
N LEU A 113 12.56 -24.16 0.76
CA LEU A 113 12.36 -22.94 -0.04
C LEU A 113 13.64 -22.06 -0.07
N LYS A 114 14.30 -21.88 1.06
CA LYS A 114 15.57 -21.13 1.14
C LYS A 114 16.68 -21.81 0.34
N LEU A 115 16.78 -23.16 0.40
CA LEU A 115 17.75 -23.90 -0.38
C LEU A 115 17.49 -23.78 -1.88
N SER A 116 16.24 -23.97 -2.31
CA SER A 116 15.83 -23.81 -3.72
C SER A 116 16.18 -22.39 -4.24
N ARG A 117 15.88 -21.36 -3.44
CA ARG A 117 16.24 -19.97 -3.75
C ARG A 117 17.75 -19.79 -3.90
N LYS A 118 18.55 -20.33 -2.99
CA LYS A 118 20.02 -20.25 -3.04
C LYS A 118 20.58 -20.89 -4.30
N VAL A 119 20.08 -22.08 -4.66
CA VAL A 119 20.50 -22.79 -5.88
C VAL A 119 20.18 -21.99 -7.14
N GLN A 120 18.99 -21.39 -7.23
CA GLN A 120 18.60 -20.57 -8.38
C GLN A 120 19.47 -19.31 -8.50
N LEU A 121 19.72 -18.60 -7.39
CA LEU A 121 20.58 -17.43 -7.37
C LEU A 121 22.02 -17.75 -7.76
N SER A 122 22.60 -18.86 -7.27
CA SER A 122 23.94 -19.29 -7.67
C SER A 122 24.04 -19.71 -9.13
N ALA A 123 22.93 -20.08 -9.74
CA ALA A 123 22.83 -20.36 -11.19
C ALA A 123 22.49 -19.10 -12.02
N GLY A 124 22.51 -17.89 -11.43
CA GLY A 124 22.18 -16.64 -12.10
C GLY A 124 20.70 -16.50 -12.50
N ARG A 125 19.81 -17.29 -11.89
CA ARG A 125 18.38 -17.28 -12.20
C ARG A 125 17.60 -16.50 -11.13
N PRO A 126 16.58 -15.70 -11.52
CA PRO A 126 15.68 -15.10 -10.55
C PRO A 126 14.97 -16.18 -9.74
N PRO A 127 14.91 -16.07 -8.40
CA PRO A 127 14.34 -17.11 -7.55
C PRO A 127 12.82 -17.17 -7.71
N ARG A 128 12.32 -18.36 -8.03
CA ARG A 128 10.89 -18.66 -8.15
C ARG A 128 10.57 -19.96 -7.44
N TYR A 129 9.29 -20.16 -7.13
CA TYR A 129 8.86 -21.45 -6.61
C TYR A 129 9.03 -22.52 -7.70
N SER A 130 9.63 -23.65 -7.33
CA SER A 130 9.98 -24.73 -8.26
C SER A 130 8.81 -25.63 -8.69
N GLY A 131 7.61 -25.41 -8.11
CA GLY A 131 6.44 -26.25 -8.38
C GLY A 131 6.43 -27.60 -7.64
N THR A 132 7.30 -27.83 -6.67
CA THR A 132 7.49 -29.12 -5.97
C THR A 132 6.19 -29.76 -5.47
N CYS A 133 5.23 -28.97 -5.00
CA CYS A 133 3.95 -29.49 -4.49
C CYS A 133 2.78 -29.31 -5.49
N ARG A 134 3.04 -28.83 -6.71
CA ARG A 134 2.01 -28.47 -7.66
C ARG A 134 1.18 -29.66 -8.13
N GLU A 135 1.80 -30.85 -8.24
CA GLU A 135 1.18 -32.04 -8.78
C GLU A 135 1.20 -33.22 -7.77
N LEU A 136 1.19 -32.91 -6.46
CA LEU A 136 1.14 -33.93 -5.43
C LEU A 136 -0.19 -34.72 -5.51
N SER A 137 -0.09 -36.05 -5.51
CA SER A 137 -1.21 -36.95 -5.35
C SER A 137 -1.85 -36.84 -3.96
N ALA A 138 -3.06 -37.34 -3.80
CA ALA A 138 -3.73 -37.40 -2.49
C ALA A 138 -2.89 -38.15 -1.45
N GLN A 139 -2.25 -39.27 -1.88
CA GLN A 139 -1.38 -40.06 -1.01
C GLN A 139 -0.15 -39.27 -0.54
N GLU A 140 0.57 -38.63 -1.44
CA GLU A 140 1.74 -37.81 -1.09
C GLU A 140 1.38 -36.64 -0.17
N ARG A 141 0.20 -36.06 -0.34
CA ARG A 141 -0.31 -35.02 0.58
C ARG A 141 -0.54 -35.59 1.97
N ALA A 142 -1.25 -36.73 2.08
CA ALA A 142 -1.50 -37.41 3.34
C ALA A 142 -0.20 -37.81 4.07
N GLU A 143 0.81 -38.27 3.33
CA GLU A 143 2.13 -38.59 3.89
C GLU A 143 2.84 -37.37 4.49
N ARG A 144 2.71 -36.18 3.87
CA ARG A 144 3.28 -34.96 4.38
C ARG A 144 2.53 -34.43 5.62
N GLU A 145 1.20 -34.53 5.62
CA GLU A 145 0.35 -34.23 6.77
C GLU A 145 0.66 -35.11 7.95
N ALA A 146 0.84 -36.43 7.71
CA ALA A 146 1.26 -37.38 8.74
C ALA A 146 2.65 -37.09 9.34
N GLN A 147 3.50 -36.35 8.60
CA GLN A 147 4.78 -35.82 9.08
C GLN A 147 4.63 -34.52 9.91
N GLY A 148 3.41 -34.06 10.17
CA GLY A 148 3.13 -32.82 10.89
C GLY A 148 3.42 -31.55 10.08
N ARG A 149 3.44 -31.61 8.75
CA ARG A 149 3.65 -30.43 7.91
C ARG A 149 2.33 -29.67 7.71
N GLU A 150 2.29 -28.45 8.16
CA GLU A 150 1.17 -27.52 7.91
C GLU A 150 1.30 -26.90 6.53
N PRO A 151 0.25 -26.99 5.68
CA PRO A 151 0.34 -26.49 4.32
C PRO A 151 0.06 -24.98 4.24
N THR A 152 0.84 -24.30 3.40
CA THR A 152 0.44 -23.03 2.82
C THR A 152 -0.47 -23.26 1.63
N LEU A 153 -1.31 -22.29 1.25
CA LEU A 153 -2.05 -22.32 -0.02
C LEU A 153 -1.32 -21.48 -1.07
N ARG A 154 -1.07 -22.07 -2.23
CA ARG A 154 -0.46 -21.35 -3.37
C ARG A 154 -1.44 -21.21 -4.52
N PHE A 155 -1.42 -20.03 -5.12
CA PHE A 155 -2.07 -19.78 -6.40
C PHE A 155 -1.25 -20.42 -7.53
N ARG A 156 -1.93 -21.12 -8.44
CA ARG A 156 -1.36 -21.77 -9.61
C ARG A 156 -1.34 -20.80 -10.77
N VAL A 157 -0.18 -20.37 -11.19
CA VAL A 157 -0.04 -19.56 -12.40
C VAL A 157 0.04 -20.47 -13.61
N SER A 158 -1.04 -20.56 -14.37
CA SER A 158 -1.10 -21.34 -15.60
C SER A 158 -0.32 -20.65 -16.72
N ALA A 159 0.29 -21.45 -17.62
CA ALA A 159 0.90 -20.91 -18.83
C ALA A 159 -0.13 -20.16 -19.69
N GLY A 160 0.30 -19.20 -20.44
CA GLY A 160 -0.58 -18.39 -21.30
C GLY A 160 0.04 -17.05 -21.66
N GLU A 161 -0.77 -16.20 -22.24
CA GLU A 161 -0.38 -14.84 -22.63
C GLU A 161 0.12 -14.04 -21.43
N PRO A 162 1.06 -13.10 -21.64
CA PRO A 162 1.51 -12.20 -20.57
C PRO A 162 0.36 -11.46 -19.91
N VAL A 163 0.52 -11.14 -18.64
CA VAL A 163 -0.40 -10.23 -17.95
C VAL A 163 -0.07 -8.81 -18.34
N VAL A 164 -1.00 -8.17 -19.05
CA VAL A 164 -0.85 -6.78 -19.53
C VAL A 164 -1.87 -5.91 -18.82
N PHE A 165 -1.45 -4.73 -18.38
CA PHE A 165 -2.34 -3.71 -17.82
C PHE A 165 -1.81 -2.30 -18.12
N GLU A 166 -2.74 -1.34 -18.21
CA GLU A 166 -2.40 0.07 -18.35
C GLU A 166 -2.28 0.70 -16.95
N ASP A 167 -1.10 1.21 -16.64
CA ASP A 167 -0.82 1.92 -15.41
C ASP A 167 -0.99 3.43 -15.63
N LEU A 168 -1.74 4.09 -14.75
CA LEU A 168 -2.06 5.53 -14.87
C LEU A 168 -0.81 6.43 -14.91
N VAL A 169 0.29 5.98 -14.31
CA VAL A 169 1.54 6.76 -14.23
C VAL A 169 2.59 6.22 -15.17
N ARG A 170 2.73 4.89 -15.25
CA ARG A 170 3.83 4.21 -15.94
C ARG A 170 3.49 3.76 -17.36
N GLY A 171 2.21 3.86 -17.76
CA GLY A 171 1.73 3.39 -19.05
C GLY A 171 1.66 1.86 -19.12
N SER A 172 1.71 1.30 -20.29
CA SER A 172 1.55 -0.14 -20.51
C SER A 172 2.61 -0.96 -19.79
N GLN A 173 2.17 -1.93 -19.01
CA GLN A 173 3.01 -2.88 -18.27
C GLN A 173 2.71 -4.30 -18.73
N SER A 174 3.75 -5.11 -18.94
CA SER A 174 3.62 -6.49 -19.41
C SER A 174 4.52 -7.42 -18.59
N PHE A 175 3.96 -8.52 -18.10
CA PHE A 175 4.68 -9.51 -17.29
C PHE A 175 4.41 -10.91 -17.81
N ALA A 176 5.46 -11.63 -18.20
CA ALA A 176 5.35 -13.02 -18.59
C ALA A 176 4.89 -13.87 -17.40
N ARG A 177 3.96 -14.81 -17.64
CA ARG A 177 3.40 -15.65 -16.56
C ARG A 177 4.45 -16.53 -15.87
N GLU A 178 5.42 -17.01 -16.62
CA GLU A 178 6.59 -17.74 -16.11
C GLU A 178 7.45 -16.88 -15.17
N ASP A 179 7.45 -15.54 -15.33
CA ASP A 179 8.17 -14.63 -14.45
C ASP A 179 7.41 -14.36 -13.14
N ILE A 180 6.11 -14.46 -13.16
CA ILE A 180 5.26 -14.34 -11.97
C ILE A 180 5.43 -15.57 -11.07
N GLY A 181 5.29 -16.78 -11.63
CA GLY A 181 5.38 -18.06 -10.93
C GLY A 181 4.29 -18.24 -9.85
N ASP A 182 4.15 -19.46 -9.32
CA ASP A 182 3.18 -19.76 -8.28
C ASP A 182 3.55 -19.06 -6.96
N PHE A 183 2.58 -18.43 -6.30
CA PHE A 183 2.79 -17.63 -5.10
C PHE A 183 1.83 -17.97 -3.97
N VAL A 184 2.25 -17.73 -2.72
CA VAL A 184 1.45 -18.01 -1.52
C VAL A 184 0.30 -17.03 -1.43
N ILE A 185 -0.92 -17.54 -1.17
CA ILE A 185 -2.15 -16.77 -0.94
C ILE A 185 -2.68 -16.94 0.49
N ARG A 186 -2.38 -18.07 1.17
CA ARG A 186 -2.63 -18.28 2.61
C ARG A 186 -1.39 -18.87 3.25
N ARG A 187 -0.97 -18.31 4.37
CA ARG A 187 0.16 -18.81 5.17
C ARG A 187 -0.22 -20.08 5.93
N ALA A 188 0.76 -20.78 6.51
CA ALA A 188 0.54 -21.97 7.31
C ALA A 188 -0.29 -21.70 8.59
N ASP A 189 -0.13 -20.53 9.18
CA ASP A 189 -0.91 -20.03 10.32
C ASP A 189 -2.38 -19.69 9.97
N GLY A 190 -2.79 -19.87 8.72
CA GLY A 190 -4.12 -19.55 8.22
C GLY A 190 -4.31 -18.10 7.78
N SER A 191 -3.38 -17.20 8.08
CA SER A 191 -3.48 -15.79 7.73
C SER A 191 -3.37 -15.55 6.22
N ALA A 192 -4.07 -14.52 5.73
CA ALA A 192 -4.02 -14.14 4.33
C ALA A 192 -2.63 -13.58 3.96
N ALA A 193 -2.09 -14.01 2.82
CA ALA A 193 -0.94 -13.35 2.26
C ALA A 193 -1.33 -12.01 1.64
N PHE A 194 -0.39 -11.05 1.64
CA PHE A 194 -0.61 -9.68 1.14
C PHE A 194 -1.31 -9.61 -0.23
N PHE A 195 -0.81 -10.38 -1.21
CA PHE A 195 -1.39 -10.36 -2.57
C PHE A 195 -2.86 -10.72 -2.61
N PHE A 196 -3.26 -11.67 -1.77
CA PHE A 196 -4.62 -12.17 -1.72
C PHE A 196 -5.53 -11.20 -0.98
N GLY A 197 -5.24 -10.90 0.30
CA GLY A 197 -6.09 -10.01 1.10
C GLY A 197 -6.30 -8.66 0.42
N ASN A 198 -5.21 -8.05 -0.07
CA ASN A 198 -5.27 -6.76 -0.74
C ASN A 198 -6.15 -6.80 -2.02
N ALA A 199 -6.00 -7.82 -2.88
CA ALA A 199 -6.78 -7.93 -4.11
C ALA A 199 -8.26 -8.19 -3.85
N ILE A 200 -8.59 -9.15 -2.96
CA ILE A 200 -9.97 -9.50 -2.62
C ILE A 200 -10.68 -8.29 -2.02
N ASP A 201 -10.05 -7.61 -1.08
CA ASP A 201 -10.66 -6.46 -0.42
C ASP A 201 -10.86 -5.28 -1.35
N ASP A 202 -9.88 -4.99 -2.22
CA ASP A 202 -10.03 -3.93 -3.22
C ASP A 202 -11.26 -4.18 -4.11
N SER A 203 -11.49 -5.43 -4.53
CA SER A 203 -12.68 -5.79 -5.32
C SER A 203 -13.97 -5.70 -4.52
N LEU A 204 -14.02 -6.28 -3.30
CA LEU A 204 -15.23 -6.34 -2.48
C LEU A 204 -15.63 -4.97 -1.90
N MET A 205 -14.66 -4.11 -1.62
CA MET A 205 -14.88 -2.71 -1.22
C MET A 205 -15.13 -1.80 -2.42
N GLN A 206 -15.28 -2.38 -3.63
CA GLN A 206 -15.56 -1.66 -4.86
C GLN A 206 -14.51 -0.59 -5.22
N VAL A 207 -13.27 -0.75 -4.74
CA VAL A 207 -12.17 0.14 -5.10
C VAL A 207 -12.01 0.16 -6.61
N SER A 208 -12.10 1.35 -7.19
CA SER A 208 -12.00 1.55 -8.64
C SER A 208 -10.59 1.93 -9.07
N HIS A 209 -9.84 2.65 -8.22
CA HIS A 209 -8.50 3.13 -8.50
C HIS A 209 -7.58 2.86 -7.32
N VAL A 210 -6.39 2.34 -7.62
CA VAL A 210 -5.33 2.04 -6.67
C VAL A 210 -4.11 2.89 -7.00
N LEU A 211 -3.90 3.98 -6.25
CA LEU A 211 -2.65 4.72 -6.29
C LEU A 211 -1.74 4.21 -5.16
N ARG A 212 -0.47 3.87 -5.49
CA ARG A 212 0.51 3.36 -4.52
C ARG A 212 1.94 3.54 -5.00
N GLY A 213 2.91 3.23 -4.16
CA GLY A 213 4.33 3.29 -4.51
C GLY A 213 4.71 2.28 -5.62
N GLU A 214 5.71 2.63 -6.42
CA GLU A 214 6.21 1.83 -7.54
C GLU A 214 6.82 0.48 -7.14
N ASP A 215 7.22 0.33 -5.89
CA ASP A 215 7.68 -0.94 -5.31
C ASP A 215 6.61 -2.04 -5.37
N HIS A 216 5.35 -1.67 -5.56
CA HIS A 216 4.22 -2.58 -5.73
C HIS A 216 3.91 -2.94 -7.21
N VAL A 217 4.60 -2.40 -8.21
CA VAL A 217 4.34 -2.71 -9.64
C VAL A 217 4.35 -4.22 -9.89
N ALA A 218 5.37 -4.92 -9.37
CA ALA A 218 5.51 -6.37 -9.54
C ALA A 218 4.45 -7.21 -8.78
N ASN A 219 3.66 -6.59 -7.91
CA ASN A 219 2.56 -7.25 -7.20
C ASN A 219 1.28 -7.25 -8.03
N THR A 220 1.09 -6.24 -8.86
CA THR A 220 -0.12 -6.01 -9.67
C THR A 220 -0.49 -7.20 -10.55
N PRO A 221 0.42 -7.83 -11.33
CA PRO A 221 0.05 -8.97 -12.16
C PRO A 221 -0.44 -10.18 -11.34
N ARG A 222 0.07 -10.38 -10.11
CA ARG A 222 -0.42 -11.43 -9.20
C ARG A 222 -1.85 -11.16 -8.77
N GLN A 223 -2.16 -9.91 -8.42
CA GLN A 223 -3.50 -9.47 -8.01
C GLN A 223 -4.49 -9.58 -9.16
N ILE A 224 -4.11 -9.18 -10.38
CA ILE A 224 -4.94 -9.32 -11.58
C ILE A 224 -5.26 -10.79 -11.85
N LEU A 225 -4.27 -11.70 -11.79
CA LEU A 225 -4.50 -13.13 -11.99
C LEU A 225 -5.47 -13.73 -10.96
N LEU A 226 -5.33 -13.36 -9.69
CA LEU A 226 -6.26 -13.78 -8.63
C LEU A 226 -7.69 -13.32 -8.91
N LEU A 227 -7.86 -12.05 -9.23
CA LEU A 227 -9.18 -11.48 -9.51
C LEU A 227 -9.81 -12.10 -10.75
N GLN A 228 -9.04 -12.36 -11.80
CA GLN A 228 -9.50 -13.05 -13.01
C GLN A 228 -9.98 -14.48 -12.71
N ALA A 229 -9.21 -15.26 -11.95
CA ALA A 229 -9.57 -16.63 -11.59
C ALA A 229 -10.87 -16.69 -10.76
N LEU A 230 -11.11 -15.67 -9.95
CA LEU A 230 -12.30 -15.57 -9.11
C LEU A 230 -13.50 -14.88 -9.80
N GLY A 231 -13.33 -14.38 -11.03
CA GLY A 231 -14.35 -13.60 -11.72
C GLY A 231 -14.64 -12.26 -11.01
N LEU A 232 -13.66 -11.72 -10.29
CA LEU A 232 -13.77 -10.46 -9.57
C LEU A 232 -13.20 -9.30 -10.39
N ARG A 233 -13.71 -8.10 -10.13
CA ARG A 233 -13.26 -6.90 -10.82
C ARG A 233 -11.90 -6.45 -10.31
N ALA A 234 -10.97 -6.19 -11.23
CA ALA A 234 -9.72 -5.52 -10.92
C ALA A 234 -9.91 -3.99 -10.96
N PRO A 235 -9.29 -3.24 -10.04
CA PRO A 235 -9.20 -1.78 -10.11
C PRO A 235 -8.27 -1.33 -11.25
N VAL A 236 -8.32 -0.05 -11.56
CA VAL A 236 -7.28 0.63 -12.35
C VAL A 236 -6.11 0.93 -11.42
N TYR A 237 -4.87 0.65 -11.86
CA TYR A 237 -3.68 0.85 -11.05
C TYR A 237 -2.87 2.07 -11.49
N GLY A 238 -2.26 2.75 -10.54
CA GLY A 238 -1.30 3.82 -10.77
C GLY A 238 -0.16 3.73 -9.76
N HIS A 239 1.07 3.59 -10.26
CA HIS A 239 2.28 3.42 -9.45
C HIS A 239 3.17 4.66 -9.58
N PHE A 240 3.13 5.52 -8.58
CA PHE A 240 3.97 6.71 -8.53
C PHE A 240 5.34 6.42 -7.91
N SER A 241 6.30 7.30 -8.17
CA SER A 241 7.69 7.17 -7.72
C SER A 241 7.82 7.16 -6.20
N LEU A 242 8.81 6.44 -5.68
CA LEU A 242 9.16 6.47 -4.26
C LEU A 242 9.77 7.82 -3.87
N MET A 243 9.65 8.14 -2.59
CA MET A 243 10.40 9.25 -1.99
C MET A 243 11.82 8.78 -1.67
N VAL A 244 12.79 9.60 -2.04
CA VAL A 244 14.22 9.35 -1.80
C VAL A 244 14.82 10.52 -1.04
N GLY A 245 15.88 10.23 -0.29
CA GLY A 245 16.71 11.27 0.34
C GLY A 245 17.63 11.97 -0.67
N ASP A 246 18.44 12.91 -0.20
CA ASP A 246 19.39 13.65 -1.02
C ASP A 246 20.46 12.76 -1.67
N ASP A 247 20.76 11.61 -1.05
CA ASP A 247 21.67 10.60 -1.56
C ASP A 247 21.03 9.69 -2.64
N GLY A 248 19.76 9.91 -2.99
CA GLY A 248 18.98 9.09 -3.92
C GLY A 248 18.56 7.72 -3.37
N ALA A 249 18.88 7.40 -2.10
CA ALA A 249 18.43 6.18 -1.46
C ALA A 249 16.97 6.33 -0.96
N PRO A 250 16.23 5.22 -0.81
CA PRO A 250 14.90 5.25 -0.23
C PRO A 250 14.89 6.00 1.11
N LEU A 251 13.87 6.82 1.32
CA LEU A 251 13.76 7.67 2.50
C LEU A 251 13.79 6.82 3.78
N SER A 252 14.61 7.25 4.74
CA SER A 252 14.84 6.57 6.02
C SER A 252 15.15 7.59 7.12
N LYS A 253 15.17 7.14 8.38
CA LYS A 253 15.44 7.99 9.57
C LYS A 253 16.68 8.90 9.46
N ARG A 254 17.69 8.50 8.71
CA ARG A 254 18.92 9.32 8.50
C ARG A 254 18.71 10.56 7.62
N HIS A 255 17.58 10.67 6.93
CA HIS A 255 17.23 11.77 6.03
C HIS A 255 16.32 12.82 6.69
N GLY A 256 16.29 12.88 8.01
CA GLY A 256 15.43 13.78 8.78
C GLY A 256 14.20 13.08 9.33
N ALA A 257 13.09 13.80 9.51
CA ALA A 257 11.86 13.24 10.04
C ALA A 257 11.33 12.11 9.14
N SER A 258 11.20 10.92 9.71
CA SER A 258 10.74 9.73 8.99
C SER A 258 9.26 9.46 9.18
N SER A 259 8.63 10.02 10.20
CA SER A 259 7.22 9.84 10.52
C SER A 259 6.47 11.18 10.57
N LEU A 260 5.16 11.12 10.34
CA LEU A 260 4.30 12.30 10.46
C LEU A 260 4.29 12.85 11.90
N ARG A 261 4.37 11.96 12.89
CA ARG A 261 4.44 12.33 14.30
C ARG A 261 5.70 13.12 14.64
N GLU A 262 6.85 12.78 14.07
CA GLU A 262 8.09 13.56 14.24
C GLU A 262 7.97 14.96 13.64
N LEU A 263 7.35 15.12 12.47
CA LEU A 263 7.08 16.42 11.88
C LEU A 263 6.13 17.26 12.77
N ARG A 264 5.06 16.64 13.25
CA ARG A 264 4.11 17.30 14.19
C ARG A 264 4.81 17.75 15.48
N GLN A 265 5.64 16.89 16.07
CA GLN A 265 6.42 17.22 17.27
C GLN A 265 7.45 18.32 17.03
N ALA A 266 8.08 18.33 15.87
CA ALA A 266 8.97 19.41 15.46
C ALA A 266 8.25 20.74 15.20
N GLY A 267 6.90 20.76 15.16
CA GLY A 267 6.09 21.97 15.00
C GLY A 267 5.72 22.32 13.57
N TYR A 268 5.92 21.41 12.61
CA TYR A 268 5.42 21.63 11.24
C TYR A 268 3.91 21.71 11.21
N LEU A 269 3.39 22.65 10.44
CA LEU A 269 1.95 22.84 10.26
C LEU A 269 1.40 21.91 9.17
N PRO A 270 0.17 21.41 9.32
CA PRO A 270 -0.46 20.51 8.33
C PRO A 270 -0.42 21.06 6.91
N GLY A 271 -0.80 22.31 6.70
CA GLY A 271 -0.81 22.95 5.38
C GLY A 271 0.58 23.02 4.75
N ALA A 272 1.65 23.21 5.53
CA ALA A 272 3.02 23.18 5.05
C ALA A 272 3.40 21.79 4.50
N ILE A 273 3.06 20.74 5.26
CA ILE A 273 3.34 19.35 4.88
C ILE A 273 2.56 18.98 3.61
N LEU A 274 1.28 19.35 3.51
CA LEU A 274 0.44 19.04 2.34
C LEU A 274 0.92 19.77 1.09
N ASN A 275 1.29 21.08 1.18
CA ASN A 275 1.84 21.83 0.06
C ASN A 275 3.18 21.25 -0.42
N HIS A 276 4.02 20.79 0.51
CA HIS A 276 5.25 20.09 0.16
C HIS A 276 4.95 18.75 -0.51
N PHE A 277 4.06 17.91 0.05
CA PHE A 277 3.74 16.57 -0.49
C PHE A 277 3.09 16.63 -1.87
N LEU A 278 2.24 17.63 -2.13
CA LEU A 278 1.64 17.82 -3.44
C LEU A 278 2.70 17.91 -4.54
N ARG A 279 3.82 18.57 -4.25
CA ARG A 279 4.92 18.80 -5.20
C ARG A 279 5.97 17.66 -5.22
N LEU A 280 5.87 16.73 -4.29
CA LEU A 280 6.72 15.54 -4.28
C LEU A 280 6.19 14.46 -5.22
N GLY A 281 6.51 14.62 -6.51
CA GLY A 281 6.14 13.65 -7.54
C GLY A 281 4.81 13.94 -8.24
N HIS A 282 4.19 15.09 -7.99
CA HIS A 282 3.09 15.63 -8.79
C HIS A 282 3.48 17.02 -9.31
N LYS A 283 3.24 17.27 -10.59
CA LYS A 283 3.52 18.57 -11.21
C LYS A 283 2.32 19.48 -10.96
N ALA A 284 2.43 20.34 -9.95
CA ALA A 284 1.46 21.41 -9.71
C ALA A 284 1.50 22.45 -10.85
N ALA A 285 0.40 23.18 -11.02
CA ALA A 285 0.27 24.20 -12.06
C ALA A 285 1.22 25.39 -11.82
N ASN A 286 1.44 25.74 -10.56
CA ASN A 286 2.32 26.80 -10.09
C ASN A 286 2.90 26.47 -8.70
N ASP A 287 3.70 27.40 -8.16
CA ASP A 287 4.28 27.28 -6.82
C ASP A 287 3.50 28.08 -5.77
N ASP A 288 2.25 28.43 -6.03
CA ASP A 288 1.40 29.15 -5.08
C ASP A 288 0.96 28.24 -3.93
N TRP A 289 0.67 28.84 -2.77
CA TRP A 289 0.01 28.14 -1.68
C TRP A 289 -1.39 27.67 -2.10
N LEU A 290 -1.70 26.43 -1.79
CA LEU A 290 -3.02 25.83 -2.04
C LEU A 290 -3.63 25.30 -0.73
N GLU A 291 -4.92 25.55 -0.58
CA GLU A 291 -5.73 24.86 0.42
C GLU A 291 -6.14 23.46 -0.08
N LEU A 292 -6.56 22.58 0.81
CA LEU A 292 -6.80 21.15 0.48
C LEU A 292 -7.80 20.98 -0.67
N GLU A 293 -8.88 21.76 -0.70
CA GLU A 293 -9.90 21.73 -1.74
C GLU A 293 -9.33 22.17 -3.11
N GLN A 294 -8.41 23.16 -3.11
CA GLN A 294 -7.73 23.60 -4.31
C GLN A 294 -6.73 22.53 -4.80
N MET A 295 -6.02 21.89 -3.86
CA MET A 295 -5.14 20.76 -4.20
C MET A 295 -5.91 19.62 -4.86
N ALA A 296 -7.10 19.30 -4.35
CA ALA A 296 -7.97 18.29 -4.94
C ALA A 296 -8.43 18.69 -6.35
N ALA A 297 -8.83 19.95 -6.54
CA ALA A 297 -9.25 20.46 -7.85
C ALA A 297 -8.15 20.39 -8.91
N GLU A 298 -6.89 20.59 -8.51
CA GLU A 298 -5.71 20.57 -9.40
C GLU A 298 -5.07 19.18 -9.55
N PHE A 299 -5.50 18.20 -8.77
CA PHE A 299 -4.87 16.89 -8.77
C PHE A 299 -5.24 16.06 -10.00
N HIS A 300 -4.26 15.70 -10.80
CA HIS A 300 -4.43 14.85 -11.98
C HIS A 300 -3.41 13.70 -12.01
N THR A 301 -3.86 12.49 -12.26
CA THR A 301 -2.98 11.31 -12.32
C THR A 301 -1.92 11.39 -13.43
N ASN A 302 -2.20 12.07 -14.52
CA ASN A 302 -1.24 12.30 -15.62
C ASN A 302 -0.14 13.31 -15.26
N ALA A 303 -0.31 14.08 -14.18
CA ALA A 303 0.71 14.97 -13.63
C ALA A 303 1.65 14.26 -12.62
N LEU A 304 1.39 12.98 -12.31
CA LEU A 304 2.27 12.18 -11.45
C LEU A 304 3.56 11.81 -12.18
N GLY A 305 4.70 12.13 -11.55
CA GLY A 305 6.03 11.89 -12.09
C GLY A 305 6.47 10.43 -11.95
N ARG A 306 7.35 10.01 -12.89
CA ARG A 306 8.01 8.70 -12.88
C ARG A 306 9.39 8.72 -12.22
N ALA A 307 10.01 9.91 -12.16
CA ALA A 307 11.31 10.08 -11.49
C ALA A 307 11.15 10.04 -9.97
N PRO A 308 12.15 9.50 -9.22
CA PRO A 308 12.12 9.51 -7.77
C PRO A 308 11.87 10.90 -7.21
N ALA A 309 10.97 10.99 -6.22
CA ALA A 309 10.61 12.25 -5.58
C ALA A 309 11.60 12.53 -4.45
N ARG A 310 12.47 13.54 -4.63
CA ARG A 310 13.45 13.92 -3.60
C ARG A 310 12.75 14.65 -2.46
N TYR A 311 12.87 14.10 -1.26
CA TYR A 311 12.39 14.74 -0.04
C TYR A 311 13.39 15.77 0.43
N ASP A 312 13.00 17.04 0.34
CA ASP A 312 13.86 18.18 0.60
C ASP A 312 13.33 18.96 1.82
N MET A 313 14.12 18.99 2.89
CA MET A 313 13.77 19.69 4.13
C MET A 313 13.80 21.22 3.98
N ASP A 314 14.60 21.77 3.07
CA ASP A 314 14.63 23.21 2.82
C ASP A 314 13.35 23.66 2.13
N GLN A 315 12.85 22.84 1.20
CA GLN A 315 11.53 23.09 0.59
C GLN A 315 10.40 22.96 1.63
N LEU A 316 10.44 21.98 2.51
CA LEU A 316 9.47 21.89 3.60
C LEU A 316 9.56 23.11 4.53
N GLY A 317 10.76 23.58 4.82
CA GLY A 317 11.00 24.82 5.58
C GLY A 317 10.41 26.06 4.89
N HIS A 318 10.51 26.14 3.55
CA HIS A 318 9.85 27.19 2.78
C HIS A 318 8.33 27.16 2.98
N TRP A 319 7.69 26.00 2.82
CA TRP A 319 6.23 25.86 3.03
C TRP A 319 5.81 26.14 4.48
N GLN A 320 6.67 25.81 5.44
CA GLN A 320 6.43 26.14 6.84
C GLN A 320 6.35 27.66 7.06
N LYS A 321 7.28 28.44 6.46
CA LYS A 321 7.24 29.90 6.52
C LYS A 321 5.96 30.46 5.88
N GLU A 322 5.58 29.93 4.73
CA GLU A 322 4.34 30.30 4.06
C GLU A 322 3.09 30.00 4.92
N ALA A 323 3.09 28.87 5.61
CA ALA A 323 2.02 28.51 6.54
C ALA A 323 1.96 29.45 7.74
N LEU A 324 3.10 29.75 8.36
CA LEU A 324 3.17 30.64 9.52
C LEU A 324 2.69 32.07 9.19
N MET A 325 3.01 32.60 8.00
CA MET A 325 2.55 33.89 7.55
C MET A 325 1.03 34.02 7.35
N ARG A 326 0.33 32.89 7.27
CA ARG A 326 -1.13 32.79 7.11
C ARG A 326 -1.88 32.65 8.44
N LEU A 327 -1.17 32.36 9.52
CA LEU A 327 -1.76 32.30 10.85
C LEU A 327 -2.18 33.69 11.34
N SER A 328 -3.32 33.75 12.02
CA SER A 328 -3.68 34.90 12.82
C SER A 328 -2.68 35.07 13.98
N ALA A 329 -2.62 36.29 14.55
CA ALA A 329 -1.77 36.55 15.71
C ALA A 329 -2.05 35.62 16.90
N HIS A 330 -3.31 35.22 17.09
CA HIS A 330 -3.73 34.30 18.16
C HIS A 330 -3.23 32.88 17.89
N GLU A 331 -3.40 32.39 16.66
CA GLU A 331 -2.93 31.04 16.26
C GLU A 331 -1.41 30.95 16.31
N LEU A 332 -0.72 31.99 15.88
CA LEU A 332 0.75 32.07 15.95
C LEU A 332 1.24 32.03 17.40
N ALA A 333 0.59 32.82 18.30
CA ALA A 333 0.91 32.81 19.73
C ALA A 333 0.70 31.38 20.33
N SER A 334 -0.45 30.76 20.05
CA SER A 334 -0.71 29.37 20.48
C SER A 334 0.32 28.38 19.96
N TRP A 335 0.72 28.51 18.70
CA TRP A 335 1.75 27.64 18.09
C TRP A 335 3.12 27.81 18.77
N LEU A 336 3.49 29.04 19.16
CA LEU A 336 4.73 29.33 19.88
C LEU A 336 4.73 28.82 21.32
N ASP A 337 3.58 28.85 21.98
CA ASP A 337 3.43 28.41 23.38
C ASP A 337 3.47 26.87 23.52
N ASP A 338 3.16 26.12 22.46
CA ASP A 338 3.09 24.66 22.44
C ASP A 338 4.48 23.95 22.45
N GLY A 339 5.58 24.68 22.68
CA GLY A 339 6.92 24.12 22.83
C GLY A 339 8.03 24.99 22.22
N ASP A 340 9.30 24.57 22.39
CA ASP A 340 10.49 25.25 21.83
C ASP A 340 10.61 24.99 20.32
N ARG A 341 9.74 25.64 19.52
CA ARG A 341 9.60 25.45 18.07
C ARG A 341 10.48 26.39 17.22
N LYS A 342 11.42 27.10 17.85
CA LYS A 342 12.28 28.10 17.18
C LYS A 342 13.20 27.50 16.11
N SER A 343 13.42 26.20 16.12
CA SER A 343 14.30 25.50 15.17
C SER A 343 13.65 25.20 13.81
N VAL A 344 12.36 25.51 13.63
CA VAL A 344 11.57 25.15 12.44
C VAL A 344 11.19 26.39 11.60
N VAL A 345 11.69 27.57 11.99
CA VAL A 345 11.42 28.87 11.33
C VAL A 345 12.64 29.33 10.54
#